data_f14633a7dec7b24958a71fa2b02c28ac
#
_entry.id   f14633a7dec7b24958a71fa2b02c28ac
#
_cell.length_a   1.000
_cell.length_b   1.000
_cell.length_c   1.000
_cell.angle_alpha   90.00
_cell.angle_beta   90.00
_cell.angle_gamma   90.00
#
_symmetry.space_group_name_H-M   'P 1'
#
loop_
_entity.id
_entity.type
_entity.pdbx_description
1 polymer ?
#
loop_
_entity_poly.entity_id
_entity_poly.type
_entity_poly.pdbx_seq_one_letter_code
_entity_poly.pdbx_strand_id
1 'polypeptide(L)'
;MQASNQQVLELQTRSIPESSFVNIEGVSKVYPTPTGSYTVLENVNLKVNQGEFICVIGHSGCGKSTLLNMVSGFATPTDGLVTVGGKRITEPGPDRMVVFQNYALLPWESVFNNVYLAVDAVHPNKPEREKRAIVREHLAMVGLSEAEDKTPTQISGGMKQRVSIARALAIRPEVLILDEPFGALDIHTKESMHEFILKIWNDHRCTVLMITHDIDEALFLADKLVMMTNGPAAGIGEVMNIDFPRPRNRDQIMEQPEYYDLRNHALDFLYNRFAHDNDAA
;
A
#
# COMPACT_ATOMS: atom_id res chain seq x y z
N MET A 1 -28.42 12.04 27.53
CA MET A 1 -28.31 11.72 26.10
C MET A 1 -27.61 12.79 25.25
N GLN A 2 -27.25 13.97 25.78
CA GLN A 2 -26.52 15.01 25.02
C GLN A 2 -25.00 14.98 25.16
N ALA A 3 -24.45 14.29 26.17
CA ALA A 3 -22.98 14.20 26.38
C ALA A 3 -22.24 13.20 25.48
N SER A 4 -22.95 12.22 24.89
CA SER A 4 -22.32 11.21 24.01
C SER A 4 -22.10 11.69 22.58
N ASN A 5 -22.87 12.67 22.12
CA ASN A 5 -22.70 13.21 20.76
C ASN A 5 -21.55 14.22 20.64
N GLN A 6 -21.20 14.92 21.71
CA GLN A 6 -20.03 15.82 21.71
C GLN A 6 -18.71 15.06 21.71
N GLN A 7 -18.60 13.95 22.42
CA GLN A 7 -17.39 13.11 22.40
C GLN A 7 -17.16 12.40 21.04
N VAL A 8 -18.22 12.09 20.32
CA VAL A 8 -18.11 11.50 18.96
C VAL A 8 -17.68 12.57 17.93
N LEU A 9 -18.12 13.83 18.09
CA LEU A 9 -17.69 14.93 17.22
C LEU A 9 -16.24 15.36 17.48
N GLU A 10 -15.75 15.29 18.71
CA GLU A 10 -14.34 15.63 19.04
C GLU A 10 -13.32 14.57 18.56
N LEU A 11 -13.76 13.33 18.31
CA LEU A 11 -12.91 12.30 17.70
C LEU A 11 -12.74 12.47 16.17
N GLN A 12 -13.60 13.25 15.52
CA GLN A 12 -13.57 13.50 14.08
C GLN A 12 -12.67 14.65 13.64
N THR A 13 -12.17 15.48 14.57
CA THR A 13 -11.34 16.66 14.27
C THR A 13 -9.93 16.63 14.85
N ARG A 14 -9.34 15.46 15.05
CA ARG A 14 -7.90 15.41 15.28
C ARG A 14 -7.20 15.65 13.94
N SER A 15 -6.79 16.89 13.71
CA SER A 15 -5.81 17.24 12.69
C SER A 15 -4.60 16.33 12.83
N ILE A 16 -4.31 15.55 11.79
CA ILE A 16 -3.07 14.77 11.68
C ILE A 16 -1.91 15.79 11.78
N PRO A 17 -0.92 15.60 12.69
CA PRO A 17 0.19 16.53 12.76
C PRO A 17 0.93 16.56 11.41
N GLU A 18 1.29 17.73 10.92
CA GLU A 18 2.03 17.95 9.66
C GLU A 18 3.49 17.42 9.67
N SER A 19 3.82 16.46 10.51
CA SER A 19 5.14 15.84 10.48
C SER A 19 5.13 14.67 9.50
N SER A 20 5.83 14.84 8.38
CA SER A 20 6.03 13.75 7.41
C SER A 20 6.62 12.53 8.10
N PHE A 21 5.90 11.39 7.98
CA PHE A 21 6.24 10.14 8.64
C PHE A 21 7.16 9.26 7.78
N VAL A 22 6.86 9.16 6.47
CA VAL A 22 7.76 8.56 5.48
C VAL A 22 8.34 9.69 4.66
N ASN A 23 9.68 9.81 4.64
CA ASN A 23 10.39 10.76 3.81
C ASN A 23 11.31 10.05 2.83
N ILE A 24 11.20 10.42 1.58
CA ILE A 24 12.08 10.04 0.48
C ILE A 24 12.74 11.34 0.01
N GLU A 25 14.07 11.44 0.19
CA GLU A 25 14.81 12.68 -0.04
C GLU A 25 15.94 12.48 -1.04
N GLY A 26 15.82 13.08 -2.23
CA GLY A 26 16.82 13.05 -3.29
C GLY A 26 17.20 11.64 -3.74
N VAL A 27 16.25 10.69 -3.66
CA VAL A 27 16.54 9.27 -3.88
C VAL A 27 16.78 9.00 -5.35
N SER A 28 17.95 8.39 -5.66
CA SER A 28 18.27 7.85 -6.96
C SER A 28 18.62 6.36 -6.84
N LYS A 29 18.29 5.58 -7.88
CA LYS A 29 18.64 4.17 -7.96
C LYS A 29 19.21 3.80 -9.30
N VAL A 30 20.46 3.35 -9.27
CA VAL A 30 21.24 2.91 -10.44
C VAL A 30 21.58 1.43 -10.26
N TYR A 31 21.36 0.66 -11.31
CA TYR A 31 21.79 -0.75 -11.36
C TYR A 31 22.93 -0.93 -12.35
N PRO A 32 23.97 -1.71 -12.01
CA PRO A 32 25.03 -2.06 -12.95
C PRO A 32 24.45 -2.98 -14.03
N THR A 33 24.88 -2.76 -15.28
CA THR A 33 24.57 -3.63 -16.42
C THR A 33 25.87 -4.12 -17.07
N PRO A 34 25.84 -5.18 -17.89
CA PRO A 34 27.05 -5.65 -18.59
C PRO A 34 27.72 -4.58 -19.49
N THR A 35 26.95 -3.61 -19.95
CA THR A 35 27.39 -2.55 -20.88
C THR A 35 27.52 -1.18 -20.22
N GLY A 36 27.36 -1.07 -18.88
CA GLY A 36 27.44 0.21 -18.18
C GLY A 36 26.55 0.27 -16.94
N SER A 37 25.68 1.28 -16.87
CA SER A 37 24.73 1.46 -15.77
C SER A 37 23.36 1.85 -16.27
N TYR A 38 22.30 1.47 -15.55
CA TYR A 38 20.92 1.82 -15.85
C TYR A 38 20.31 2.56 -14.66
N THR A 39 19.97 3.83 -14.86
CA THR A 39 19.29 4.65 -13.85
C THR A 39 17.80 4.37 -13.92
N VAL A 40 17.26 3.77 -12.87
CA VAL A 40 15.82 3.48 -12.75
C VAL A 40 15.08 4.68 -12.21
N LEU A 41 15.61 5.27 -11.12
CA LEU A 41 15.02 6.43 -10.44
C LEU A 41 16.06 7.53 -10.29
N GLU A 42 15.65 8.78 -10.45
CA GLU A 42 16.50 9.95 -10.32
C GLU A 42 15.83 11.04 -9.49
N ASN A 43 16.53 11.49 -8.43
CA ASN A 43 16.14 12.61 -7.57
C ASN A 43 14.68 12.58 -7.07
N VAL A 44 14.20 11.41 -6.64
CA VAL A 44 12.84 11.23 -6.14
C VAL A 44 12.69 11.86 -4.77
N ASN A 45 11.67 12.72 -4.63
CA ASN A 45 11.34 13.38 -3.38
C ASN A 45 9.85 13.16 -3.07
N LEU A 46 9.52 12.57 -1.91
CA LEU A 46 8.15 12.34 -1.47
C LEU A 46 8.04 12.42 0.04
N LYS A 47 7.00 13.12 0.52
CA LYS A 47 6.65 13.20 1.92
C LYS A 47 5.26 12.61 2.14
N VAL A 48 5.17 11.65 3.05
CA VAL A 48 3.92 10.98 3.44
C VAL A 48 3.69 11.22 4.92
N ASN A 49 2.51 11.70 5.29
CA ASN A 49 2.15 11.91 6.68
C ASN A 49 1.74 10.59 7.34
N GLN A 50 1.83 10.53 8.66
CA GLN A 50 1.39 9.35 9.40
C GLN A 50 -0.10 9.11 9.20
N GLY A 51 -0.46 7.87 8.89
CA GLY A 51 -1.84 7.46 8.67
C GLY A 51 -2.43 7.87 7.31
N GLU A 52 -1.66 8.48 6.39
CA GLU A 52 -2.11 8.72 5.01
C GLU A 52 -2.18 7.42 4.20
N PHE A 53 -3.12 7.37 3.29
CA PHE A 53 -3.21 6.35 2.24
C PHE A 53 -2.73 6.95 0.92
N ILE A 54 -1.58 6.51 0.41
CA ILE A 54 -0.98 7.00 -0.82
C ILE A 54 -1.07 5.93 -1.89
N CYS A 55 -1.53 6.29 -3.10
CA CYS A 55 -1.40 5.44 -4.28
C CYS A 55 -0.31 5.98 -5.21
N VAL A 56 0.49 5.08 -5.76
CA VAL A 56 1.53 5.37 -6.75
C VAL A 56 1.13 4.74 -8.07
N ILE A 57 0.97 5.57 -9.12
CA ILE A 57 0.69 5.13 -10.48
C ILE A 57 1.80 5.56 -11.44
N GLY A 58 1.85 4.93 -12.61
CA GLY A 58 2.83 5.19 -13.67
C GLY A 58 2.93 3.99 -14.59
N HIS A 59 3.58 4.15 -15.73
CA HIS A 59 3.75 3.07 -16.70
C HIS A 59 4.54 1.88 -16.15
N SER A 60 4.37 0.72 -16.80
CA SER A 60 5.16 -0.47 -16.45
C SER A 60 6.65 -0.18 -16.62
N GLY A 61 7.47 -0.61 -15.66
CA GLY A 61 8.92 -0.40 -15.70
C GLY A 61 9.42 0.99 -15.24
N CYS A 62 8.56 1.94 -14.90
CA CYS A 62 9.00 3.27 -14.42
C CYS A 62 9.59 3.29 -12.99
N GLY A 63 9.74 2.14 -12.33
CA GLY A 63 10.43 2.07 -11.04
C GLY A 63 9.53 2.12 -9.79
N LYS A 64 8.21 2.01 -9.90
CA LYS A 64 7.28 2.00 -8.74
C LYS A 64 7.67 0.96 -7.69
N SER A 65 7.80 -0.30 -8.08
CA SER A 65 8.22 -1.37 -7.14
C SER A 65 9.64 -1.15 -6.61
N THR A 66 10.54 -0.54 -7.39
CA THR A 66 11.88 -0.15 -6.91
C THR A 66 11.77 0.90 -5.80
N LEU A 67 10.90 1.90 -5.96
CA LEU A 67 10.64 2.92 -4.95
C LEU A 67 10.11 2.30 -3.66
N LEU A 68 9.09 1.44 -3.75
CA LEU A 68 8.52 0.78 -2.58
C LEU A 68 9.47 -0.23 -1.93
N ASN A 69 10.34 -0.88 -2.71
CA ASN A 69 11.39 -1.74 -2.17
C ASN A 69 12.43 -0.95 -1.35
N MET A 70 12.66 0.32 -1.65
CA MET A 70 13.51 1.18 -0.81
C MET A 70 12.80 1.63 0.47
N VAL A 71 11.49 1.87 0.43
CA VAL A 71 10.70 2.17 1.63
C VAL A 71 10.61 0.94 2.55
N SER A 72 10.46 -0.26 1.99
CA SER A 72 10.42 -1.50 2.77
C SER A 72 11.79 -1.93 3.32
N GLY A 73 12.88 -1.41 2.75
CA GLY A 73 14.26 -1.80 3.08
C GLY A 73 14.77 -3.01 2.30
N PHE A 74 14.03 -3.55 1.31
CA PHE A 74 14.51 -4.61 0.43
C PHE A 74 15.56 -4.12 -0.58
N ALA A 75 15.59 -2.82 -0.84
CA ALA A 75 16.63 -2.19 -1.65
C ALA A 75 17.13 -0.92 -0.96
N THR A 76 18.41 -0.62 -1.14
CA THR A 76 19.02 0.63 -0.69
C THR A 76 19.11 1.60 -1.86
N PRO A 77 18.86 2.92 -1.66
CA PRO A 77 19.12 3.91 -2.69
C PRO A 77 20.61 3.98 -3.04
N THR A 78 20.93 4.38 -4.27
CA THR A 78 22.31 4.69 -4.69
C THR A 78 22.73 6.05 -4.12
N ASP A 79 21.80 7.04 -4.21
CA ASP A 79 21.93 8.36 -3.63
C ASP A 79 20.65 8.75 -2.90
N GLY A 80 20.77 9.72 -1.99
CA GLY A 80 19.65 10.17 -1.16
C GLY A 80 19.38 9.25 0.03
N LEU A 81 18.23 9.41 0.64
CA LEU A 81 17.85 8.62 1.82
C LEU A 81 16.33 8.43 1.92
N VAL A 82 15.95 7.31 2.55
CA VAL A 82 14.58 7.03 2.96
C VAL A 82 14.54 6.96 4.48
N THR A 83 13.57 7.64 5.09
CA THR A 83 13.31 7.57 6.53
C THR A 83 11.86 7.24 6.82
N VAL A 84 11.62 6.49 7.91
CA VAL A 84 10.29 6.22 8.46
C VAL A 84 10.32 6.54 9.95
N GLY A 85 9.40 7.38 10.41
CA GLY A 85 9.40 7.84 11.80
C GLY A 85 10.72 8.49 12.22
N GLY A 86 11.40 9.17 11.29
CA GLY A 86 12.71 9.79 11.50
C GLY A 86 13.91 8.82 11.50
N LYS A 87 13.68 7.50 11.34
CA LYS A 87 14.75 6.49 11.28
C LYS A 87 15.11 6.19 9.84
N ARG A 88 16.40 6.20 9.51
CA ARG A 88 16.90 5.81 8.19
C ARG A 88 16.65 4.33 7.94
N ILE A 89 16.17 4.02 6.74
CA ILE A 89 15.89 2.66 6.29
C ILE A 89 17.10 2.11 5.57
N THR A 90 17.63 0.98 6.08
CA THR A 90 18.78 0.26 5.50
C THR A 90 18.51 -1.24 5.29
N GLU A 91 17.50 -1.77 5.96
CA GLU A 91 17.12 -3.18 5.94
C GLU A 91 15.61 -3.35 6.20
N PRO A 92 15.00 -4.49 5.86
CA PRO A 92 13.62 -4.79 6.19
C PRO A 92 13.39 -4.83 7.71
N GLY A 93 12.18 -4.43 8.13
CA GLY A 93 11.80 -4.45 9.53
C GLY A 93 10.31 -4.74 9.74
N PRO A 94 9.91 -5.21 10.95
CA PRO A 94 8.52 -5.54 11.26
C PRO A 94 7.59 -4.31 11.32
N ASP A 95 8.15 -3.12 11.41
CA ASP A 95 7.44 -1.85 11.35
C ASP A 95 6.93 -1.52 9.93
N ARG A 96 7.42 -2.22 8.90
CA ARG A 96 7.07 -2.03 7.48
C ARG A 96 6.76 -3.38 6.82
N MET A 97 5.50 -3.63 6.55
CA MET A 97 5.07 -4.89 5.94
C MET A 97 4.69 -4.71 4.48
N VAL A 98 5.09 -5.69 3.66
CA VAL A 98 4.78 -5.74 2.24
C VAL A 98 3.78 -6.85 1.95
N VAL A 99 2.71 -6.49 1.25
CA VAL A 99 1.77 -7.42 0.62
C VAL A 99 2.08 -7.44 -0.88
N PHE A 100 2.60 -8.56 -1.36
CA PHE A 100 3.02 -8.75 -2.74
C PHE A 100 1.86 -9.13 -3.65
N GLN A 101 1.96 -8.81 -4.93
CA GLN A 101 1.00 -9.16 -5.98
C GLN A 101 0.70 -10.68 -6.03
N ASN A 102 1.70 -11.53 -5.80
CA ASN A 102 1.57 -12.99 -5.80
C ASN A 102 1.20 -13.56 -4.42
N TYR A 103 0.74 -12.70 -3.47
CA TYR A 103 0.37 -13.02 -2.09
C TYR A 103 1.52 -13.52 -1.21
N ALA A 104 2.57 -14.10 -1.79
CA ALA A 104 3.73 -14.69 -1.11
C ALA A 104 3.34 -15.62 0.06
N LEU A 105 2.30 -16.42 -0.11
CA LEU A 105 1.88 -17.43 0.85
C LEU A 105 2.69 -18.70 0.68
N LEU A 106 3.01 -19.37 1.79
CA LEU A 106 3.64 -20.67 1.80
C LEU A 106 2.61 -21.75 1.40
N PRO A 107 2.72 -22.37 0.22
CA PRO A 107 1.66 -23.22 -0.31
C PRO A 107 1.47 -24.54 0.46
N TRP A 108 2.45 -24.95 1.24
CA TRP A 108 2.42 -26.15 2.09
C TRP A 108 1.93 -25.88 3.52
N GLU A 109 1.78 -24.61 3.91
CA GLU A 109 1.27 -24.23 5.21
C GLU A 109 -0.22 -23.90 5.16
N SER A 110 -0.91 -24.10 6.29
CA SER A 110 -2.30 -23.67 6.40
C SER A 110 -2.44 -22.14 6.40
N VAL A 111 -3.66 -21.66 6.20
CA VAL A 111 -4.02 -20.24 6.36
C VAL A 111 -3.59 -19.73 7.74
N PHE A 112 -3.88 -20.51 8.80
CA PHE A 112 -3.46 -20.19 10.16
C PHE A 112 -1.94 -20.05 10.26
N ASN A 113 -1.19 -21.05 9.78
CA ASN A 113 0.27 -21.05 9.89
C ASN A 113 0.92 -19.95 9.05
N ASN A 114 0.37 -19.58 7.90
CA ASN A 114 0.86 -18.45 7.12
C ASN A 114 0.82 -17.12 7.89
N VAL A 115 -0.17 -16.92 8.76
CA VAL A 115 -0.24 -15.74 9.65
C VAL A 115 0.60 -15.96 10.91
N TYR A 116 0.55 -17.17 11.49
CA TYR A 116 1.24 -17.51 12.73
C TYR A 116 2.76 -17.29 12.64
N LEU A 117 3.38 -17.67 11.52
CA LEU A 117 4.82 -17.51 11.33
C LEU A 117 5.28 -16.04 11.45
N ALA A 118 4.49 -15.10 10.96
CA ALA A 118 4.81 -13.67 11.11
C ALA A 118 4.68 -13.22 12.57
N VAL A 119 3.62 -13.66 13.27
CA VAL A 119 3.40 -13.35 14.68
C VAL A 119 4.51 -13.95 15.56
N ASP A 120 4.90 -15.19 15.30
CA ASP A 120 5.95 -15.88 16.05
C ASP A 120 7.32 -15.21 15.87
N ALA A 121 7.65 -14.84 14.63
CA ALA A 121 8.91 -14.16 14.31
C ALA A 121 9.05 -12.79 15.01
N VAL A 122 7.96 -12.02 15.10
CA VAL A 122 7.99 -10.68 15.71
C VAL A 122 7.81 -10.73 17.24
N HIS A 123 7.13 -11.74 17.74
CA HIS A 123 6.85 -11.89 19.16
C HIS A 123 7.38 -13.23 19.74
N PRO A 124 8.68 -13.53 19.63
CA PRO A 124 9.25 -14.83 20.04
C PRO A 124 8.98 -15.15 21.51
N ASN A 125 8.93 -14.14 22.37
CA ASN A 125 8.78 -14.30 23.82
C ASN A 125 7.32 -14.32 24.30
N LYS A 126 6.31 -14.12 23.42
CA LYS A 126 4.91 -14.23 23.84
C LYS A 126 4.52 -15.68 24.06
N PRO A 127 3.66 -15.97 25.07
CA PRO A 127 3.08 -17.28 25.24
C PRO A 127 2.37 -17.77 23.99
N GLU A 128 2.47 -19.06 23.69
CA GLU A 128 1.85 -19.70 22.52
C GLU A 128 0.35 -19.39 22.40
N ARG A 129 -0.36 -19.41 23.54
CA ARG A 129 -1.78 -19.08 23.60
C ARG A 129 -2.08 -17.66 23.08
N GLU A 130 -1.24 -16.69 23.41
CA GLU A 130 -1.40 -15.30 22.97
C GLU A 130 -1.13 -15.15 21.46
N LYS A 131 -0.06 -15.77 20.95
CA LYS A 131 0.25 -15.79 19.52
C LYS A 131 -0.92 -16.35 18.72
N ARG A 132 -1.46 -17.48 19.13
CA ARG A 132 -2.64 -18.11 18.50
C ARG A 132 -3.90 -17.22 18.59
N ALA A 133 -4.09 -16.50 19.67
CA ALA A 133 -5.20 -15.56 19.81
C ALA A 133 -5.07 -14.40 18.81
N ILE A 134 -3.87 -13.82 18.64
CA ILE A 134 -3.59 -12.77 17.64
C ILE A 134 -3.92 -13.27 16.22
N VAL A 135 -3.49 -14.49 15.89
CA VAL A 135 -3.76 -15.06 14.56
C VAL A 135 -5.27 -15.19 14.31
N ARG A 136 -6.02 -15.78 15.25
CA ARG A 136 -7.47 -15.96 15.10
C ARG A 136 -8.23 -14.65 15.06
N GLU A 137 -7.83 -13.66 15.85
CA GLU A 137 -8.37 -12.30 15.79
C GLU A 137 -8.26 -11.72 14.37
N HIS A 138 -7.07 -11.82 13.74
CA HIS A 138 -6.84 -11.27 12.41
C HIS A 138 -7.49 -12.12 11.30
N LEU A 139 -7.58 -13.43 11.47
CA LEU A 139 -8.35 -14.27 10.54
C LEU A 139 -9.86 -13.98 10.64
N ALA A 140 -10.38 -13.75 11.83
CA ALA A 140 -11.77 -13.33 12.02
C ALA A 140 -12.04 -11.94 11.39
N MET A 141 -11.13 -10.99 11.58
CA MET A 141 -11.20 -9.66 10.99
C MET A 141 -11.33 -9.71 9.46
N VAL A 142 -10.61 -10.62 8.81
CA VAL A 142 -10.66 -10.80 7.35
C VAL A 142 -11.75 -11.80 6.89
N GLY A 143 -12.56 -12.32 7.81
CA GLY A 143 -13.65 -13.26 7.50
C GLY A 143 -13.18 -14.65 7.08
N LEU A 144 -12.07 -15.14 7.64
CA LEU A 144 -11.46 -16.42 7.27
C LEU A 144 -11.36 -17.41 8.45
N SER A 145 -12.13 -17.25 9.51
CA SER A 145 -12.13 -18.17 10.66
C SER A 145 -12.39 -19.62 10.24
N GLU A 146 -13.37 -19.86 9.33
CA GLU A 146 -13.74 -21.20 8.88
C GLU A 146 -12.73 -21.81 7.87
N ALA A 147 -11.70 -21.04 7.50
CA ALA A 147 -10.69 -21.50 6.55
C ALA A 147 -9.30 -21.67 7.20
N GLU A 148 -9.19 -21.58 8.53
CA GLU A 148 -7.90 -21.57 9.22
C GLU A 148 -7.03 -22.81 8.92
N ASP A 149 -7.63 -23.98 8.71
CA ASP A 149 -6.93 -25.24 8.43
C ASP A 149 -6.66 -25.49 6.93
N LYS A 150 -7.26 -24.70 6.02
CA LYS A 150 -7.07 -24.86 4.57
C LYS A 150 -5.69 -24.39 4.15
N THR A 151 -5.15 -24.99 3.10
CA THR A 151 -3.93 -24.51 2.43
C THR A 151 -4.25 -23.46 1.36
N PRO A 152 -3.28 -22.65 0.90
CA PRO A 152 -3.47 -21.68 -0.17
C PRO A 152 -4.02 -22.27 -1.48
N THR A 153 -3.77 -23.54 -1.76
CA THR A 153 -4.29 -24.24 -2.94
C THR A 153 -5.79 -24.55 -2.86
N GLN A 154 -6.37 -24.50 -1.65
CA GLN A 154 -7.77 -24.82 -1.38
C GLN A 154 -8.67 -23.60 -1.23
N ILE A 155 -8.13 -22.40 -1.44
CA ILE A 155 -8.84 -21.13 -1.27
C ILE A 155 -8.77 -20.25 -2.53
N SER A 156 -9.75 -19.36 -2.70
CA SER A 156 -9.82 -18.44 -3.85
C SER A 156 -8.73 -17.37 -3.83
N GLY A 157 -8.52 -16.66 -4.95
CA GLY A 157 -7.59 -15.54 -5.05
C GLY A 157 -7.89 -14.44 -4.04
N GLY A 158 -9.14 -14.02 -3.90
CA GLY A 158 -9.56 -13.05 -2.90
C GLY A 158 -9.31 -13.50 -1.46
N MET A 159 -9.50 -14.80 -1.16
CA MET A 159 -9.15 -15.35 0.16
C MET A 159 -7.64 -15.33 0.39
N LYS A 160 -6.81 -15.67 -0.62
CA LYS A 160 -5.34 -15.55 -0.53
C LYS A 160 -4.91 -14.12 -0.22
N GLN A 161 -5.53 -13.15 -0.87
CA GLN A 161 -5.28 -11.73 -0.61
C GLN A 161 -5.62 -11.35 0.83
N ARG A 162 -6.78 -11.79 1.33
CA ARG A 162 -7.16 -11.56 2.73
C ARG A 162 -6.19 -12.21 3.72
N VAL A 163 -5.68 -13.41 3.45
CA VAL A 163 -4.64 -14.04 4.28
C VAL A 163 -3.36 -13.22 4.30
N SER A 164 -2.90 -12.73 3.13
CA SER A 164 -1.68 -11.92 3.06
C SER A 164 -1.82 -10.60 3.81
N ILE A 165 -3.01 -9.97 3.76
CA ILE A 165 -3.32 -8.75 4.54
C ILE A 165 -3.38 -9.07 6.03
N ALA A 166 -4.07 -10.16 6.44
CA ALA A 166 -4.11 -10.60 7.84
C ALA A 166 -2.71 -10.85 8.42
N ARG A 167 -1.85 -11.54 7.64
CA ARG A 167 -0.44 -11.77 8.00
C ARG A 167 0.32 -10.46 8.22
N ALA A 168 0.13 -9.49 7.33
CA ALA A 168 0.79 -8.20 7.44
C ALA A 168 0.31 -7.40 8.67
N LEU A 169 -0.99 -7.38 8.93
CA LEU A 169 -1.59 -6.60 10.02
C LEU A 169 -1.41 -7.25 11.40
N ALA A 170 -1.28 -8.57 11.48
CA ALA A 170 -1.14 -9.31 12.74
C ALA A 170 0.07 -8.87 13.57
N ILE A 171 1.07 -8.27 12.95
CA ILE A 171 2.24 -7.72 13.63
C ILE A 171 2.17 -6.21 13.88
N ARG A 172 1.05 -5.56 13.50
CA ARG A 172 0.78 -4.12 13.70
C ARG A 172 1.86 -3.21 13.13
N PRO A 173 2.11 -3.25 11.82
CA PRO A 173 3.12 -2.42 11.19
C PRO A 173 2.72 -0.93 11.24
N GLU A 174 3.71 -0.05 11.24
CA GLU A 174 3.52 1.40 11.11
C GLU A 174 3.27 1.79 9.65
N VAL A 175 3.88 1.05 8.71
CA VAL A 175 3.72 1.24 7.26
C VAL A 175 3.29 -0.08 6.61
N LEU A 176 2.19 -0.03 5.85
CA LEU A 176 1.71 -1.12 5.02
C LEU A 176 1.97 -0.79 3.55
N ILE A 177 2.75 -1.62 2.89
CA ILE A 177 3.10 -1.48 1.48
C ILE A 177 2.32 -2.53 0.69
N LEU A 178 1.57 -2.09 -0.33
CA LEU A 178 0.74 -2.94 -1.17
C LEU A 178 1.23 -2.84 -2.61
N ASP A 179 1.79 -3.93 -3.15
CA ASP A 179 2.28 -3.97 -4.54
C ASP A 179 1.23 -4.67 -5.42
N GLU A 180 0.44 -3.87 -6.16
CA GLU A 180 -0.65 -4.31 -7.04
C GLU A 180 -1.60 -5.34 -6.39
N PRO A 181 -2.13 -5.05 -5.19
CA PRO A 181 -2.76 -6.06 -4.35
C PRO A 181 -4.02 -6.68 -4.95
N PHE A 182 -4.66 -6.02 -5.92
CA PHE A 182 -5.95 -6.44 -6.47
C PHE A 182 -5.88 -6.79 -7.96
N GLY A 183 -4.69 -6.72 -8.58
CA GLY A 183 -4.52 -6.93 -10.02
C GLY A 183 -4.94 -8.31 -10.55
N ALA A 184 -4.92 -9.35 -9.69
CA ALA A 184 -5.30 -10.72 -10.05
C ALA A 184 -6.75 -11.09 -9.69
N LEU A 185 -7.56 -10.13 -9.20
CA LEU A 185 -8.94 -10.36 -8.76
C LEU A 185 -9.94 -10.00 -9.87
N ASP A 186 -11.06 -10.72 -9.90
CA ASP A 186 -12.22 -10.31 -10.71
C ASP A 186 -12.86 -9.03 -10.16
N ILE A 187 -13.66 -8.35 -10.99
CA ILE A 187 -14.17 -7.00 -10.68
C ILE A 187 -15.00 -6.96 -9.39
N HIS A 188 -15.86 -7.94 -9.14
CA HIS A 188 -16.71 -7.95 -7.94
C HIS A 188 -15.90 -8.21 -6.67
N THR A 189 -14.96 -9.15 -6.75
CA THR A 189 -14.01 -9.43 -5.66
C THR A 189 -13.15 -8.20 -5.38
N LYS A 190 -12.70 -7.49 -6.43
CA LYS A 190 -11.90 -6.28 -6.32
C LYS A 190 -12.64 -5.17 -5.57
N GLU A 191 -13.88 -4.87 -5.94
CA GLU A 191 -14.70 -3.85 -5.26
C GLU A 191 -14.90 -4.16 -3.78
N SER A 192 -15.28 -5.40 -3.46
CA SER A 192 -15.42 -5.84 -2.07
C SER A 192 -14.13 -5.76 -1.27
N MET A 193 -12.97 -5.94 -1.92
CA MET A 193 -11.65 -5.80 -1.31
C MET A 193 -11.25 -4.34 -1.09
N HIS A 194 -11.68 -3.41 -1.95
CA HIS A 194 -11.46 -1.97 -1.74
C HIS A 194 -12.18 -1.47 -0.47
N GLU A 195 -13.46 -1.82 -0.32
CA GLU A 195 -14.22 -1.49 0.90
C GLU A 195 -13.60 -2.12 2.14
N PHE A 196 -13.18 -3.37 2.02
CA PHE A 196 -12.54 -4.11 3.07
C PHE A 196 -11.22 -3.45 3.53
N ILE A 197 -10.33 -3.06 2.60
CA ILE A 197 -9.06 -2.42 2.95
C ILE A 197 -9.28 -1.04 3.58
N LEU A 198 -10.26 -0.26 3.09
CA LEU A 198 -10.61 1.03 3.68
C LEU A 198 -11.14 0.89 5.11
N LYS A 199 -11.98 -0.13 5.37
CA LYS A 199 -12.46 -0.42 6.72
C LYS A 199 -11.29 -0.73 7.65
N ILE A 200 -10.43 -1.66 7.25
CA ILE A 200 -9.24 -2.03 8.03
C ILE A 200 -8.32 -0.83 8.27
N TRP A 201 -8.06 -0.05 7.23
CA TRP A 201 -7.22 1.14 7.35
C TRP A 201 -7.82 2.19 8.31
N ASN A 202 -9.15 2.39 8.28
CA ASN A 202 -9.84 3.27 9.22
C ASN A 202 -9.68 2.81 10.67
N ASP A 203 -9.71 1.49 10.92
CA ASP A 203 -9.61 0.91 12.25
C ASP A 203 -8.17 0.94 12.79
N HIS A 204 -7.16 0.70 11.94
CA HIS A 204 -5.75 0.59 12.33
C HIS A 204 -4.94 1.87 12.15
N ARG A 205 -5.32 2.74 11.22
CA ARG A 205 -4.65 4.02 10.94
C ARG A 205 -3.13 3.90 10.65
N CYS A 206 -2.69 2.78 10.08
CA CYS A 206 -1.33 2.66 9.58
C CYS A 206 -1.15 3.52 8.31
N THR A 207 0.08 3.95 8.05
CA THR A 207 0.42 4.62 6.79
C THR A 207 0.43 3.61 5.66
N VAL A 208 -0.26 3.88 4.55
CA VAL A 208 -0.34 2.96 3.41
C VAL A 208 0.31 3.56 2.18
N LEU A 209 1.20 2.78 1.54
CA LEU A 209 1.72 3.05 0.21
C LEU A 209 1.31 1.90 -0.71
N MET A 210 0.52 2.20 -1.74
CA MET A 210 0.00 1.20 -2.66
C MET A 210 0.42 1.51 -4.10
N ILE A 211 0.91 0.50 -4.82
CA ILE A 211 1.03 0.56 -6.28
C ILE A 211 -0.24 0.00 -6.90
N THR A 212 -0.75 0.71 -7.89
CA THR A 212 -1.82 0.23 -8.75
C THR A 212 -1.68 0.75 -10.17
N HIS A 213 -2.27 0.04 -11.13
CA HIS A 213 -2.43 0.51 -12.52
C HIS A 213 -3.82 1.10 -12.78
N ASP A 214 -4.71 0.99 -11.81
CA ASP A 214 -6.11 1.37 -11.91
C ASP A 214 -6.32 2.75 -11.27
N ILE A 215 -6.60 3.76 -12.10
CA ILE A 215 -6.84 5.13 -11.65
C ILE A 215 -8.09 5.20 -10.77
N ASP A 216 -9.16 4.49 -11.13
CA ASP A 216 -10.42 4.50 -10.40
C ASP A 216 -10.25 3.89 -9.00
N GLU A 217 -9.40 2.87 -8.88
CA GLU A 217 -8.97 2.29 -7.62
C GLU A 217 -8.20 3.31 -6.78
N ALA A 218 -7.21 3.98 -7.39
CA ALA A 218 -6.40 4.97 -6.70
C ALA A 218 -7.24 6.16 -6.18
N LEU A 219 -8.15 6.68 -6.99
CA LEU A 219 -9.05 7.78 -6.62
C LEU A 219 -10.01 7.37 -5.49
N PHE A 220 -10.46 6.10 -5.48
CA PHE A 220 -11.34 5.62 -4.44
C PHE A 220 -10.62 5.39 -3.11
N LEU A 221 -9.37 4.94 -3.11
CA LEU A 221 -8.65 4.53 -1.90
C LEU A 221 -7.79 5.65 -1.29
N ALA A 222 -7.07 6.41 -2.11
CA ALA A 222 -5.98 7.26 -1.66
C ALA A 222 -6.41 8.63 -1.14
N ASP A 223 -5.63 9.19 -0.22
CA ASP A 223 -5.66 10.61 0.14
C ASP A 223 -4.78 11.42 -0.83
N LYS A 224 -3.74 10.78 -1.40
CA LYS A 224 -2.87 11.37 -2.44
C LYS A 224 -2.58 10.36 -3.52
N LEU A 225 -2.59 10.83 -4.76
CA LEU A 225 -2.15 10.09 -5.94
C LEU A 225 -0.79 10.63 -6.38
N VAL A 226 0.22 9.77 -6.34
CA VAL A 226 1.58 10.05 -6.80
C VAL A 226 1.74 9.49 -8.20
N MET A 227 2.03 10.35 -9.16
CA MET A 227 2.19 10.01 -10.57
C MET A 227 3.66 10.05 -10.96
N MET A 228 4.20 8.91 -11.38
CA MET A 228 5.60 8.76 -11.77
C MET A 228 5.77 8.99 -13.28
N THR A 229 6.88 9.63 -13.64
CA THR A 229 7.31 9.81 -15.04
C THR A 229 7.78 8.48 -15.63
N ASN A 230 8.00 8.44 -16.94
CA ASN A 230 8.57 7.26 -17.61
C ASN A 230 10.07 7.11 -17.31
N GLY A 231 10.57 5.86 -17.36
CA GLY A 231 11.99 5.56 -17.37
C GLY A 231 12.63 5.75 -18.74
N PRO A 232 13.94 5.76 -18.82
CA PRO A 232 14.91 5.68 -17.71
C PRO A 232 14.93 6.96 -16.87
N ALA A 233 15.57 6.89 -15.69
CA ALA A 233 15.70 8.01 -14.76
C ALA A 233 14.33 8.61 -14.34
N ALA A 234 13.37 7.74 -14.05
CA ALA A 234 12.04 8.17 -13.65
C ALA A 234 12.05 8.91 -12.30
N GLY A 235 11.17 9.88 -12.16
CA GLY A 235 10.94 10.64 -10.95
C GLY A 235 9.44 10.74 -10.62
N ILE A 236 9.11 11.54 -9.61
CA ILE A 236 7.74 11.95 -9.36
C ILE A 236 7.45 13.14 -10.27
N GLY A 237 6.50 12.97 -11.18
CA GLY A 237 6.06 14.03 -12.06
C GLY A 237 5.03 14.95 -11.41
N GLU A 238 4.09 14.36 -10.65
CA GLU A 238 3.05 15.12 -9.96
C GLU A 238 2.52 14.37 -8.72
N VAL A 239 2.06 15.11 -7.73
CA VAL A 239 1.33 14.59 -6.55
C VAL A 239 0.00 15.31 -6.47
N MET A 240 -1.10 14.58 -6.59
CA MET A 240 -2.46 15.09 -6.58
C MET A 240 -3.17 14.71 -5.27
N ASN A 241 -3.76 15.68 -4.57
CA ASN A 241 -4.60 15.43 -3.40
C ASN A 241 -5.97 14.92 -3.83
N ILE A 242 -6.54 14.00 -3.04
CA ILE A 242 -7.85 13.40 -3.25
C ILE A 242 -8.71 13.72 -2.03
N ASP A 243 -9.44 14.83 -2.09
CA ASP A 243 -10.15 15.41 -0.95
C ASP A 243 -11.60 14.89 -0.77
N PHE A 244 -11.90 13.68 -1.30
CA PHE A 244 -13.21 13.08 -1.08
C PHE A 244 -13.44 12.75 0.40
N PRO A 245 -14.64 13.06 0.94
CA PRO A 245 -14.93 12.84 2.35
C PRO A 245 -14.87 11.35 2.72
N ARG A 246 -14.53 11.07 3.97
CA ARG A 246 -14.52 9.72 4.54
C ARG A 246 -15.65 9.56 5.58
N PRO A 247 -16.33 8.40 5.69
CA PRO A 247 -16.07 7.17 4.93
C PRO A 247 -16.46 7.32 3.46
N ARG A 248 -15.65 6.77 2.56
CA ARG A 248 -15.89 6.85 1.11
C ARG A 248 -16.99 5.89 0.69
N ASN A 249 -17.92 6.40 -0.11
CA ASN A 249 -18.94 5.62 -0.81
C ASN A 249 -18.68 5.74 -2.32
N ARG A 250 -18.53 4.60 -2.99
CA ARG A 250 -18.16 4.56 -4.42
C ARG A 250 -19.17 5.29 -5.29
N ASP A 251 -20.47 4.99 -5.13
CA ASP A 251 -21.51 5.57 -5.96
C ASP A 251 -21.55 7.10 -5.79
N GLN A 252 -21.48 7.59 -4.54
CA GLN A 252 -21.47 9.02 -4.25
C GLN A 252 -20.25 9.75 -4.80
N ILE A 253 -19.07 9.12 -4.80
CA ILE A 253 -17.84 9.71 -5.35
C ILE A 253 -17.95 9.77 -6.87
N MET A 254 -18.39 8.70 -7.52
CA MET A 254 -18.52 8.63 -8.98
C MET A 254 -19.61 9.54 -9.55
N GLU A 255 -20.55 10.01 -8.73
CA GLU A 255 -21.56 11.03 -9.12
C GLU A 255 -20.99 12.46 -9.09
N GLN A 256 -19.83 12.70 -8.46
CA GLN A 256 -19.26 14.04 -8.34
C GLN A 256 -18.51 14.44 -9.62
N PRO A 257 -18.71 15.66 -10.17
CA PRO A 257 -17.94 16.15 -11.30
C PRO A 257 -16.43 16.14 -11.06
N GLU A 258 -16.00 16.45 -9.83
CA GLU A 258 -14.60 16.45 -9.39
C GLU A 258 -13.92 15.10 -9.60
N TYR A 259 -14.64 13.99 -9.46
CA TYR A 259 -14.11 12.65 -9.73
C TYR A 259 -13.64 12.52 -11.18
N TYR A 260 -14.43 13.01 -12.12
CA TYR A 260 -14.10 12.97 -13.55
C TYR A 260 -12.96 13.92 -13.90
N ASP A 261 -12.89 15.08 -13.24
CA ASP A 261 -11.80 16.04 -13.44
C ASP A 261 -10.47 15.43 -12.97
N LEU A 262 -10.42 14.86 -11.78
CA LEU A 262 -9.23 14.17 -11.24
C LEU A 262 -8.85 12.96 -12.10
N ARG A 263 -9.83 12.17 -12.53
CA ARG A 263 -9.63 11.00 -13.39
C ARG A 263 -9.04 11.40 -14.74
N ASN A 264 -9.62 12.41 -15.40
CA ASN A 264 -9.15 12.89 -16.68
C ASN A 264 -7.75 13.50 -16.57
N HIS A 265 -7.46 14.20 -15.48
CA HIS A 265 -6.12 14.75 -15.21
C HIS A 265 -5.08 13.62 -15.07
N ALA A 266 -5.37 12.57 -14.32
CA ALA A 266 -4.48 11.41 -14.18
C ALA A 266 -4.29 10.66 -15.52
N LEU A 267 -5.35 10.53 -16.34
CA LEU A 267 -5.26 9.96 -17.68
C LEU A 267 -4.40 10.82 -18.60
N ASP A 268 -4.60 12.16 -18.59
CA ASP A 268 -3.80 13.09 -19.39
C ASP A 268 -2.31 13.01 -19.02
N PHE A 269 -2.01 12.95 -17.73
CA PHE A 269 -0.64 12.77 -17.26
C PHE A 269 -0.02 11.49 -17.82
N LEU A 270 -0.70 10.34 -17.70
CA LEU A 270 -0.15 9.06 -18.13
C LEU A 270 -0.03 8.94 -19.66
N TYR A 271 -1.06 9.36 -20.41
CA TYR A 271 -1.13 9.05 -21.84
C TYR A 271 -0.68 10.17 -22.75
N ASN A 272 -0.72 11.43 -22.31
CA ASN A 272 -0.38 12.56 -23.16
C ASN A 272 0.96 13.21 -22.76
N ARG A 273 1.21 13.42 -21.48
CA ARG A 273 2.45 14.09 -21.03
C ARG A 273 3.64 13.16 -20.98
N PHE A 274 3.40 11.89 -20.65
CA PHE A 274 4.44 10.86 -20.50
C PHE A 274 4.06 9.60 -21.30
N ALA A 275 3.48 9.78 -22.50
CA ALA A 275 3.31 8.69 -23.45
C ALA A 275 4.69 8.10 -23.79
N HIS A 276 4.79 6.79 -23.90
CA HIS A 276 6.01 6.18 -24.42
C HIS A 276 6.19 6.63 -25.86
N ASP A 277 7.36 7.17 -26.20
CA ASP A 277 7.85 7.33 -27.56
C ASP A 277 8.12 5.95 -28.20
N ASN A 278 7.11 5.09 -28.25
CA ASN A 278 7.21 3.76 -28.88
C ASN A 278 6.90 3.77 -30.38
N ASP A 279 6.71 4.94 -30.99
CA ASP A 279 6.50 5.06 -32.44
C ASP A 279 7.76 5.47 -33.21
N ALA A 280 8.95 5.30 -32.62
CA ALA A 280 10.23 5.51 -33.29
C ALA A 280 11.05 4.21 -33.30
N ALA A 281 10.62 3.23 -34.11
CA ALA A 281 11.45 2.10 -34.56
C ALA A 281 10.92 1.57 -35.90
#